data_0b6c4518e63d598fc2f0cba5b45b90d8
#
_entry.id   0b6c4518e63d598fc2f0cba5b45b90d8
#
_cell.length_a   1.000
_cell.length_b   1.000
_cell.length_c   1.000
_cell.angle_alpha   90.00
_cell.angle_beta   90.00
_cell.angle_gamma   90.00
#
_symmetry.space_group_name_H-M   'P 1'
#
loop_
_entity.id
_entity.type
_entity.pdbx_description
1 polymer ?
#
loop_
_entity_poly.entity_id
_entity_poly.type
_entity_poly.pdbx_seq_one_letter_code
_entity_poly.pdbx_strand_id
1 'polypeptide(L)'
;MTGAYGTTARTLLFVPGTRPDRFAKAAASGADAIIIDLEDAVAPQDKAHARAAAAGHVSVHPALVRVNGIGTPWHDDDLAALAGAEGLAGVVLAKTEAPEHVATVAAVLGPRVPVFALLESARGVRDADLIAQAPGVARLLFGNLDFCLDAGIPSRGGDEQGLLFARSKVVLAARAAGLPGPVDGVEPEIDNEAATLGAARRAAALGFTGKLCLHPRQVALVRSAFTPSDGELDWARRVLDVAAGSAGAAVRVDGEMIDRPRLELARRIVDSAGEEPA
;
A
#
# COMPACT_ATOMS: atom_id res chain seq x y z
N MET A 1 -6.17 -12.97 -14.26
CA MET A 1 -6.73 -11.90 -13.38
C MET A 1 -5.74 -11.52 -12.24
N THR A 2 -4.43 -11.50 -12.52
CA THR A 2 -3.38 -11.18 -11.52
C THR A 2 -3.16 -9.66 -11.33
N GLY A 3 -3.71 -8.81 -12.18
CA GLY A 3 -3.44 -7.37 -12.18
C GLY A 3 -4.11 -6.54 -11.06
N ALA A 4 -5.01 -7.11 -10.27
CA ALA A 4 -5.75 -6.38 -9.22
C ALA A 4 -5.27 -6.70 -7.79
N TYR A 5 -4.53 -7.81 -7.59
CA TYR A 5 -4.12 -8.21 -6.23
C TYR A 5 -3.18 -7.17 -5.63
N GLY A 6 -3.55 -6.60 -4.52
CA GLY A 6 -2.77 -5.58 -3.81
C GLY A 6 -2.86 -4.15 -4.36
N THR A 7 -3.23 -3.93 -5.63
CA THR A 7 -3.24 -2.57 -6.22
C THR A 7 -4.29 -1.66 -5.60
N THR A 8 -5.43 -2.20 -5.19
CA THR A 8 -6.51 -1.48 -4.50
C THR A 8 -6.67 -1.91 -3.04
N ALA A 9 -5.80 -2.79 -2.53
CA ALA A 9 -5.84 -3.31 -1.17
C ALA A 9 -5.78 -2.18 -0.13
N ARG A 10 -6.66 -2.24 0.87
CA ARG A 10 -6.66 -1.35 2.04
C ARG A 10 -5.73 -1.88 3.14
N THR A 11 -5.60 -3.20 3.20
CA THR A 11 -4.83 -3.91 4.21
C THR A 11 -3.82 -4.85 3.56
N LEU A 12 -2.53 -4.61 3.79
CA LEU A 12 -1.45 -5.46 3.30
C LEU A 12 -0.70 -6.02 4.52
N LEU A 13 -0.80 -7.32 4.75
CA LEU A 13 -0.26 -7.98 5.94
C LEU A 13 1.09 -8.61 5.65
N PHE A 14 2.12 -8.20 6.37
CA PHE A 14 3.42 -8.86 6.34
C PHE A 14 3.39 -10.24 7.01
N VAL A 15 4.10 -11.18 6.41
CA VAL A 15 4.40 -12.49 6.99
C VAL A 15 5.87 -12.84 6.70
N PRO A 16 6.68 -13.13 7.73
CA PRO A 16 8.09 -13.49 7.51
C PRO A 16 8.24 -14.73 6.62
N GLY A 17 9.13 -14.67 5.62
CA GLY A 17 9.41 -15.80 4.73
C GLY A 17 9.95 -17.04 5.46
N THR A 18 10.53 -16.85 6.65
CA THR A 18 10.95 -17.94 7.54
C THR A 18 9.79 -18.67 8.22
N ARG A 19 8.55 -18.24 8.03
CA ARG A 19 7.37 -18.80 8.69
C ARG A 19 6.33 -19.31 7.68
N PRO A 20 6.68 -20.29 6.82
CA PRO A 20 5.75 -20.85 5.84
C PRO A 20 4.50 -21.47 6.50
N ASP A 21 4.61 -21.92 7.74
CA ASP A 21 3.49 -22.37 8.57
C ASP A 21 2.40 -21.31 8.79
N ARG A 22 2.73 -20.03 8.60
CA ARG A 22 1.82 -18.89 8.77
C ARG A 22 1.23 -18.34 7.47
N PHE A 23 1.70 -18.75 6.30
CA PHE A 23 1.25 -18.17 5.03
C PHE A 23 -0.26 -18.37 4.81
N ALA A 24 -0.75 -19.61 4.95
CA ALA A 24 -2.18 -19.88 4.82
C ALA A 24 -3.02 -19.14 5.86
N LYS A 25 -2.54 -19.02 7.11
CA LYS A 25 -3.21 -18.27 8.17
C LYS A 25 -3.23 -16.77 7.89
N ALA A 26 -2.14 -16.22 7.34
CA ALA A 26 -2.08 -14.82 6.93
C ALA A 26 -3.07 -14.54 5.78
N ALA A 27 -3.13 -15.40 4.77
CA ALA A 27 -4.10 -15.29 3.67
C ALA A 27 -5.56 -15.37 4.16
N ALA A 28 -5.83 -16.19 5.17
CA ALA A 28 -7.17 -16.34 5.79
C ALA A 28 -7.48 -15.27 6.85
N SER A 29 -6.60 -14.32 7.13
CA SER A 29 -6.77 -13.31 8.18
C SER A 29 -7.80 -12.22 7.88
N GLY A 30 -8.32 -12.18 6.65
CA GLY A 30 -9.16 -11.11 6.15
C GLY A 30 -8.37 -9.92 5.58
N ALA A 31 -7.04 -9.96 5.54
CA ALA A 31 -6.26 -8.96 4.82
C ALA A 31 -6.55 -9.03 3.31
N ASP A 32 -6.55 -7.88 2.63
CA ASP A 32 -6.80 -7.83 1.17
C ASP A 32 -5.62 -8.41 0.38
N ALA A 33 -4.42 -8.31 0.93
CA ALA A 33 -3.21 -8.91 0.38
C ALA A 33 -2.24 -9.32 1.49
N ILE A 34 -1.45 -10.37 1.24
CA ILE A 34 -0.30 -10.71 2.08
C ILE A 34 0.99 -10.33 1.37
N ILE A 35 2.00 -9.96 2.15
CA ILE A 35 3.36 -9.69 1.70
C ILE A 35 4.27 -10.69 2.39
N ILE A 36 4.81 -11.68 1.64
CA ILE A 36 5.85 -12.56 2.17
C ILE A 36 7.16 -11.77 2.20
N ASP A 37 7.74 -11.65 3.37
CA ASP A 37 8.91 -10.82 3.59
C ASP A 37 10.21 -11.61 3.49
N LEU A 38 11.12 -11.19 2.61
CA LEU A 38 12.48 -11.70 2.48
C LEU A 38 13.53 -10.71 3.01
N GLU A 39 13.10 -9.54 3.46
CA GLU A 39 14.01 -8.45 3.84
C GLU A 39 14.18 -8.38 5.37
N ASP A 40 13.75 -7.35 6.05
CA ASP A 40 14.10 -7.07 7.44
C ASP A 40 13.63 -8.10 8.47
N ALA A 41 12.51 -8.78 8.21
CA ALA A 41 12.03 -9.85 9.10
C ALA A 41 12.80 -11.18 8.96
N VAL A 42 13.86 -11.22 8.12
CA VAL A 42 14.63 -12.42 7.85
C VAL A 42 16.10 -12.18 8.12
N ALA A 43 16.68 -12.94 9.05
CA ALA A 43 18.11 -12.85 9.34
C ALA A 43 18.98 -13.32 8.15
N PRO A 44 20.22 -12.82 7.99
CA PRO A 44 21.09 -13.13 6.86
C PRO A 44 21.25 -14.64 6.58
N GLN A 45 21.41 -15.44 7.61
CA GLN A 45 21.58 -16.89 7.50
C GLN A 45 20.30 -17.63 7.04
N ASP A 46 19.13 -17.01 7.20
CA ASP A 46 17.83 -17.61 6.89
C ASP A 46 17.30 -17.18 5.52
N LYS A 47 17.98 -16.22 4.83
CA LYS A 47 17.52 -15.68 3.54
C LYS A 47 17.25 -16.74 2.48
N ALA A 48 18.14 -17.71 2.33
CA ALA A 48 17.98 -18.78 1.35
C ALA A 48 16.75 -19.67 1.66
N HIS A 49 16.53 -19.98 2.94
CA HIS A 49 15.36 -20.75 3.37
C HIS A 49 14.05 -19.98 3.13
N ALA A 50 14.00 -18.72 3.54
CA ALA A 50 12.84 -17.85 3.35
C ALA A 50 12.50 -17.68 1.86
N ARG A 51 13.51 -17.48 1.02
CA ARG A 51 13.39 -17.38 -0.44
C ARG A 51 12.76 -18.63 -1.03
N ALA A 52 13.28 -19.82 -0.68
CA ALA A 52 12.73 -21.08 -1.15
C ALA A 52 11.27 -21.28 -0.72
N ALA A 53 10.93 -20.92 0.53
CA ALA A 53 9.56 -20.98 1.04
C ALA A 53 8.62 -20.04 0.30
N ALA A 54 9.06 -18.78 0.04
CA ALA A 54 8.28 -17.80 -0.71
C ALA A 54 8.03 -18.27 -2.15
N ALA A 55 9.09 -18.71 -2.86
CA ALA A 55 8.99 -19.24 -4.23
C ALA A 55 8.04 -20.44 -4.31
N GLY A 56 8.13 -21.38 -3.37
CA GLY A 56 7.22 -22.51 -3.27
C GLY A 56 5.75 -22.09 -3.04
N HIS A 57 5.51 -21.05 -2.24
CA HIS A 57 4.15 -20.53 -2.02
C HIS A 57 3.58 -19.89 -3.28
N VAL A 58 4.32 -18.93 -3.89
CA VAL A 58 3.85 -18.21 -5.07
C VAL A 58 3.87 -19.03 -6.36
N SER A 59 4.32 -20.28 -6.32
CA SER A 59 4.13 -21.19 -7.45
C SER A 59 2.66 -21.61 -7.64
N VAL A 60 1.85 -21.54 -6.56
CA VAL A 60 0.46 -22.05 -6.55
C VAL A 60 -0.56 -21.10 -5.90
N HIS A 61 -0.11 -20.15 -5.07
CA HIS A 61 -0.99 -19.24 -4.35
C HIS A 61 -0.62 -17.78 -4.60
N PRO A 62 -1.60 -16.87 -4.75
CA PRO A 62 -1.30 -15.47 -4.97
C PRO A 62 -0.74 -14.81 -3.70
N ALA A 63 0.40 -14.13 -3.84
CA ALA A 63 0.96 -13.27 -2.80
C ALA A 63 1.86 -12.18 -3.43
N LEU A 64 2.05 -11.09 -2.70
CA LEU A 64 3.16 -10.16 -2.92
C LEU A 64 4.40 -10.71 -2.20
N VAL A 65 5.59 -10.44 -2.73
CA VAL A 65 6.84 -10.78 -2.07
C VAL A 65 7.68 -9.52 -1.90
N ARG A 66 8.07 -9.19 -0.66
CA ARG A 66 9.05 -8.12 -0.43
C ARG A 66 10.45 -8.71 -0.60
N VAL A 67 11.15 -8.22 -1.61
CA VAL A 67 12.52 -8.62 -1.92
C VAL A 67 13.51 -7.65 -1.29
N ASN A 68 14.72 -8.13 -1.06
CA ASN A 68 15.81 -7.29 -0.57
C ASN A 68 16.14 -6.17 -1.56
N GLY A 69 16.54 -5.03 -1.03
CA GLY A 69 16.88 -3.84 -1.83
C GLY A 69 18.06 -4.08 -2.78
N ILE A 70 18.12 -3.30 -3.84
CA ILE A 70 19.21 -3.32 -4.82
C ILE A 70 20.55 -3.03 -4.13
N GLY A 71 21.60 -3.72 -4.57
CA GLY A 71 22.93 -3.61 -3.99
C GLY A 71 23.16 -4.48 -2.77
N THR A 72 22.15 -5.17 -2.27
CA THR A 72 22.33 -6.22 -1.26
C THR A 72 22.76 -7.54 -1.91
N PRO A 73 23.48 -8.41 -1.20
CA PRO A 73 23.92 -9.69 -1.75
C PRO A 73 22.79 -10.69 -2.02
N TRP A 74 21.54 -10.36 -1.70
CA TRP A 74 20.38 -11.25 -1.79
C TRP A 74 19.41 -10.87 -2.90
N HIS A 75 19.47 -9.63 -3.42
CA HIS A 75 18.51 -9.09 -4.37
C HIS A 75 18.35 -9.94 -5.64
N ASP A 76 19.46 -10.23 -6.30
CA ASP A 76 19.46 -10.95 -7.58
C ASP A 76 18.93 -12.38 -7.41
N ASP A 77 19.34 -13.04 -6.33
CA ASP A 77 18.86 -14.39 -6.00
C ASP A 77 17.36 -14.39 -5.68
N ASP A 78 16.85 -13.34 -5.00
CA ASP A 78 15.41 -13.21 -4.69
C ASP A 78 14.60 -13.13 -5.99
N LEU A 79 15.02 -12.28 -6.92
CA LEU A 79 14.35 -12.15 -8.21
C LEU A 79 14.43 -13.45 -9.03
N ALA A 80 15.61 -14.08 -9.08
CA ALA A 80 15.80 -15.32 -9.82
C ALA A 80 14.89 -16.46 -9.31
N ALA A 81 14.70 -16.54 -7.98
CA ALA A 81 13.84 -17.56 -7.37
C ALA A 81 12.34 -17.33 -7.62
N LEU A 82 11.93 -16.10 -7.90
CA LEU A 82 10.53 -15.73 -8.17
C LEU A 82 10.18 -15.74 -9.65
N ALA A 83 11.18 -15.87 -10.53
CA ALA A 83 10.97 -15.83 -11.98
C ALA A 83 10.07 -16.97 -12.45
N GLY A 84 9.02 -16.63 -13.21
CA GLY A 84 8.08 -17.60 -13.75
C GLY A 84 7.06 -18.17 -12.76
N ALA A 85 7.03 -17.70 -11.51
CA ALA A 85 6.03 -18.14 -10.53
C ALA A 85 4.63 -17.59 -10.88
N GLU A 86 3.68 -18.48 -11.15
CA GLU A 86 2.33 -18.11 -11.62
C GLU A 86 1.49 -17.34 -10.58
N GLY A 87 1.69 -17.61 -9.30
CA GLY A 87 1.01 -16.93 -8.20
C GLY A 87 1.75 -15.67 -7.71
N LEU A 88 2.88 -15.28 -8.32
CA LEU A 88 3.53 -14.02 -7.98
C LEU A 88 2.65 -12.84 -8.41
N ALA A 89 1.92 -12.29 -7.46
CA ALA A 89 0.99 -11.19 -7.71
C ALA A 89 1.68 -9.83 -7.87
N GLY A 90 2.93 -9.72 -7.42
CA GLY A 90 3.78 -8.55 -7.54
C GLY A 90 4.95 -8.59 -6.58
N VAL A 91 5.88 -7.68 -6.78
CA VAL A 91 7.06 -7.51 -5.94
C VAL A 91 6.97 -6.21 -5.17
N VAL A 92 7.15 -6.26 -3.86
CA VAL A 92 7.41 -5.09 -3.02
C VAL A 92 8.93 -4.87 -3.02
N LEU A 93 9.39 -3.84 -3.71
CA LEU A 93 10.81 -3.53 -3.82
C LEU A 93 11.24 -2.64 -2.66
N ALA A 94 11.97 -3.21 -1.71
CA ALA A 94 12.50 -2.48 -0.56
C ALA A 94 13.51 -1.41 -1.00
N LYS A 95 13.58 -0.32 -0.26
CA LYS A 95 14.55 0.76 -0.44
C LYS A 95 14.62 1.27 -1.89
N THR A 96 13.45 1.46 -2.51
CA THR A 96 13.36 2.01 -3.87
C THR A 96 13.74 3.49 -3.87
N GLU A 97 14.81 3.84 -4.57
CA GLU A 97 15.39 5.19 -4.58
C GLU A 97 15.51 5.82 -5.98
N ALA A 98 15.28 5.03 -7.04
CA ALA A 98 15.39 5.50 -8.42
C ALA A 98 14.48 4.69 -9.36
N PRO A 99 14.05 5.28 -10.50
CA PRO A 99 13.28 4.57 -11.54
C PRO A 99 14.00 3.31 -12.07
N GLU A 100 15.33 3.36 -12.15
CA GLU A 100 16.18 2.26 -12.62
C GLU A 100 16.05 1.01 -11.74
N HIS A 101 15.75 1.17 -10.46
CA HIS A 101 15.48 0.06 -9.54
C HIS A 101 14.27 -0.77 -10.00
N VAL A 102 13.22 -0.11 -10.48
CA VAL A 102 12.04 -0.77 -11.03
C VAL A 102 12.38 -1.51 -12.33
N ALA A 103 13.19 -0.87 -13.19
CA ALA A 103 13.61 -1.48 -14.45
C ALA A 103 14.42 -2.79 -14.24
N THR A 104 15.24 -2.85 -13.19
CA THR A 104 15.97 -4.08 -12.82
C THR A 104 15.03 -5.23 -12.50
N VAL A 105 13.97 -5.00 -11.74
CA VAL A 105 12.94 -6.02 -11.45
C VAL A 105 12.26 -6.48 -12.74
N ALA A 106 11.84 -5.53 -13.59
CA ALA A 106 11.17 -5.84 -14.85
C ALA A 106 12.06 -6.62 -15.83
N ALA A 107 13.37 -6.40 -15.81
CA ALA A 107 14.33 -7.12 -16.64
C ALA A 107 14.41 -8.62 -16.30
N VAL A 108 14.25 -8.98 -15.02
CA VAL A 108 14.33 -10.38 -14.55
C VAL A 108 12.96 -11.05 -14.55
N LEU A 109 11.94 -10.39 -13.98
CA LEU A 109 10.61 -11.00 -13.80
C LEU A 109 9.66 -10.77 -14.98
N GLY A 110 10.05 -9.91 -15.91
CA GLY A 110 9.22 -9.49 -17.03
C GLY A 110 8.31 -8.30 -16.71
N PRO A 111 7.90 -7.55 -17.73
CA PRO A 111 7.20 -6.26 -17.58
C PRO A 111 5.76 -6.39 -17.06
N ARG A 112 5.24 -7.62 -16.94
CA ARG A 112 3.88 -7.88 -16.44
C ARG A 112 3.80 -8.10 -14.92
N VAL A 113 4.94 -8.28 -14.24
CA VAL A 113 4.97 -8.40 -12.78
C VAL A 113 4.89 -7.00 -12.17
N PRO A 114 3.83 -6.66 -11.44
CA PRO A 114 3.67 -5.35 -10.85
C PRO A 114 4.72 -5.07 -9.78
N VAL A 115 5.28 -3.85 -9.76
CA VAL A 115 6.21 -3.42 -8.72
C VAL A 115 5.49 -2.45 -7.77
N PHE A 116 5.53 -2.79 -6.50
CA PHE A 116 5.09 -1.97 -5.39
C PHE A 116 6.36 -1.30 -4.82
N ALA A 117 6.59 -0.04 -5.19
CA ALA A 117 7.81 0.66 -4.80
C ALA A 117 7.72 1.14 -3.35
N LEU A 118 8.55 0.57 -2.46
CA LEU A 118 8.60 0.93 -1.04
C LEU A 118 9.60 2.08 -0.85
N LEU A 119 9.07 3.28 -0.58
CA LEU A 119 9.82 4.51 -0.35
C LEU A 119 10.06 4.66 1.15
N GLU A 120 11.29 4.44 1.57
CA GLU A 120 11.67 4.36 2.99
C GLU A 120 13.03 4.99 3.29
N SER A 121 13.51 5.85 2.37
CA SER A 121 14.68 6.69 2.55
C SER A 121 14.40 8.13 2.11
N ALA A 122 15.21 9.08 2.56
CA ALA A 122 15.13 10.46 2.15
C ALA A 122 15.28 10.63 0.63
N ARG A 123 16.16 9.81 0.01
CA ARG A 123 16.34 9.78 -1.44
C ARG A 123 15.08 9.26 -2.14
N GLY A 124 14.52 8.13 -1.71
CA GLY A 124 13.31 7.57 -2.29
C GLY A 124 12.12 8.52 -2.21
N VAL A 125 11.94 9.20 -1.08
CA VAL A 125 10.89 10.22 -0.92
C VAL A 125 11.17 11.46 -1.77
N ARG A 126 12.42 11.92 -1.85
CA ARG A 126 12.79 13.05 -2.72
C ARG A 126 12.43 12.77 -4.19
N ASP A 127 12.76 11.58 -4.66
CA ASP A 127 12.62 11.19 -6.07
C ASP A 127 11.29 10.45 -6.35
N ALA A 128 10.33 10.51 -5.43
CA ALA A 128 9.03 9.82 -5.51
C ALA A 128 8.28 10.09 -6.83
N ASP A 129 8.36 11.31 -7.37
CA ASP A 129 7.70 11.67 -8.64
C ASP A 129 8.30 10.92 -9.83
N LEU A 130 9.61 10.74 -9.85
CA LEU A 130 10.31 10.00 -10.90
C LEU A 130 10.02 8.50 -10.78
N ILE A 131 10.07 7.98 -9.57
CA ILE A 131 9.79 6.57 -9.28
C ILE A 131 8.34 6.22 -9.65
N ALA A 132 7.37 7.08 -9.27
CA ALA A 132 5.96 6.85 -9.57
C ALA A 132 5.65 6.75 -11.07
N GLN A 133 6.44 7.41 -11.91
CA GLN A 133 6.29 7.39 -13.36
C GLN A 133 7.05 6.24 -14.05
N ALA A 134 7.84 5.47 -13.30
CA ALA A 134 8.61 4.37 -13.88
C ALA A 134 7.67 3.25 -14.40
N PRO A 135 7.90 2.75 -15.63
CA PRO A 135 7.11 1.66 -16.18
C PRO A 135 7.16 0.42 -15.27
N GLY A 136 6.00 -0.15 -14.97
CA GLY A 136 5.88 -1.33 -14.09
C GLY A 136 5.56 -1.00 -12.63
N VAL A 137 5.64 0.27 -12.20
CA VAL A 137 5.14 0.66 -10.88
C VAL A 137 3.63 0.56 -10.85
N ALA A 138 3.13 -0.27 -9.94
CA ALA A 138 1.70 -0.46 -9.74
C ALA A 138 1.15 0.39 -8.58
N ARG A 139 1.98 0.65 -7.57
CA ARG A 139 1.59 1.41 -6.38
C ARG A 139 2.81 1.85 -5.58
N LEU A 140 2.73 3.00 -4.92
CA LEU A 140 3.73 3.44 -3.95
C LEU A 140 3.37 2.96 -2.54
N LEU A 141 4.37 2.54 -1.77
CA LEU A 141 4.28 2.21 -0.36
C LEU A 141 5.24 3.14 0.42
N PHE A 142 4.88 3.49 1.64
CA PHE A 142 5.73 4.30 2.52
C PHE A 142 6.25 3.47 3.70
N GLY A 143 7.57 3.34 3.84
CA GLY A 143 8.22 2.64 4.95
C GLY A 143 8.62 3.63 6.05
N ASN A 144 7.69 3.94 6.97
CA ASN A 144 7.84 4.99 7.96
C ASN A 144 8.99 4.77 8.95
N LEU A 145 9.28 3.53 9.34
CA LEU A 145 10.31 3.24 10.35
C LEU A 145 11.72 3.44 9.78
N ASP A 146 11.99 2.87 8.61
CA ASP A 146 13.27 3.04 7.92
C ASP A 146 13.48 4.48 7.49
N PHE A 147 12.42 5.16 7.02
CA PHE A 147 12.48 6.58 6.71
C PHE A 147 12.85 7.42 7.94
N CYS A 148 12.27 7.13 9.12
CA CYS A 148 12.65 7.79 10.36
C CYS A 148 14.13 7.60 10.67
N LEU A 149 14.64 6.38 10.51
CA LEU A 149 16.04 6.07 10.76
C LEU A 149 16.96 6.84 9.79
N ASP A 150 16.65 6.80 8.49
CA ASP A 150 17.46 7.47 7.45
C ASP A 150 17.44 8.99 7.58
N ALA A 151 16.27 9.57 7.87
CA ALA A 151 16.10 11.02 8.01
C ALA A 151 16.49 11.56 9.41
N GLY A 152 16.87 10.71 10.36
CA GLY A 152 17.17 11.12 11.73
C GLY A 152 15.98 11.62 12.53
N ILE A 153 14.77 11.15 12.20
CA ILE A 153 13.53 11.53 12.87
C ILE A 153 13.23 10.53 13.99
N PRO A 154 12.90 10.97 15.21
CA PRO A 154 12.47 10.07 16.28
C PRO A 154 11.24 9.23 15.87
N SER A 155 11.35 7.91 15.94
CA SER A 155 10.26 6.99 15.60
C SER A 155 9.34 6.64 16.78
N ARG A 156 9.60 7.16 17.98
CA ARG A 156 8.83 6.94 19.21
C ARG A 156 8.52 8.25 19.91
N GLY A 157 7.36 8.31 20.53
CA GLY A 157 6.97 9.42 21.42
C GLY A 157 6.67 10.75 20.73
N GLY A 158 6.59 10.77 19.40
CA GLY A 158 6.23 11.95 18.60
C GLY A 158 4.80 11.89 18.07
N ASP A 159 4.30 13.04 17.66
CA ASP A 159 2.99 13.19 16.99
C ASP A 159 3.06 12.91 15.48
N GLU A 160 4.18 12.34 15.00
CA GLU A 160 4.49 12.05 13.59
C GLU A 160 4.50 13.29 12.67
N GLN A 161 4.57 14.52 13.21
CA GLN A 161 4.67 15.73 12.38
C GLN A 161 5.90 15.71 11.46
N GLY A 162 7.01 15.11 11.91
CA GLY A 162 8.20 14.93 11.10
C GLY A 162 7.97 14.10 9.83
N LEU A 163 6.94 13.27 9.81
CA LEU A 163 6.59 12.44 8.65
C LEU A 163 5.58 13.09 7.70
N LEU A 164 4.96 14.20 8.10
CA LEU A 164 3.87 14.82 7.34
C LEU A 164 4.28 15.19 5.92
N PHE A 165 5.45 15.82 5.75
CA PHE A 165 5.96 16.18 4.43
C PHE A 165 6.20 14.93 3.56
N ALA A 166 6.87 13.91 4.09
CA ALA A 166 7.18 12.68 3.37
C ALA A 166 5.89 11.97 2.91
N ARG A 167 4.92 11.81 3.81
CA ARG A 167 3.61 11.22 3.49
C ARG A 167 2.87 12.03 2.41
N SER A 168 2.82 13.36 2.55
CA SER A 168 2.17 14.22 1.55
C SER A 168 2.86 14.12 0.19
N LYS A 169 4.19 14.07 0.16
CA LYS A 169 4.98 13.91 -1.06
C LYS A 169 4.66 12.61 -1.78
N VAL A 170 4.58 11.49 -1.05
CA VAL A 170 4.23 10.17 -1.63
C VAL A 170 2.80 10.18 -2.21
N VAL A 171 1.84 10.79 -1.52
CA VAL A 171 0.46 10.92 -2.01
C VAL A 171 0.41 11.76 -3.29
N LEU A 172 1.08 12.91 -3.31
CA LEU A 172 1.12 13.78 -4.49
C LEU A 172 1.79 13.08 -5.68
N ALA A 173 2.91 12.39 -5.46
CA ALA A 173 3.63 11.65 -6.50
C ALA A 173 2.75 10.55 -7.13
N ALA A 174 2.08 9.74 -6.30
CA ALA A 174 1.16 8.72 -6.79
C ALA A 174 0.02 9.32 -7.62
N ARG A 175 -0.60 10.41 -7.14
CA ARG A 175 -1.71 11.07 -7.84
C ARG A 175 -1.27 11.73 -9.15
N ALA A 176 -0.12 12.40 -9.17
CA ALA A 176 0.43 13.03 -10.37
C ALA A 176 0.76 12.01 -11.47
N ALA A 177 1.19 10.80 -11.08
CA ALA A 177 1.48 9.70 -12.00
C ALA A 177 0.22 8.89 -12.40
N GLY A 178 -0.98 9.21 -11.88
CA GLY A 178 -2.21 8.47 -12.16
C GLY A 178 -2.25 7.08 -11.51
N LEU A 179 -1.41 6.82 -10.52
CA LEU A 179 -1.40 5.56 -9.77
C LEU A 179 -2.57 5.49 -8.78
N PRO A 180 -2.96 4.27 -8.36
CA PRO A 180 -3.79 4.09 -7.17
C PRO A 180 -3.22 4.83 -5.97
N GLY A 181 -4.07 5.24 -5.03
CA GLY A 181 -3.61 5.90 -3.80
C GLY A 181 -2.59 5.03 -3.06
N PRO A 182 -1.55 5.63 -2.46
CA PRO A 182 -0.45 4.87 -1.86
C PRO A 182 -0.87 4.15 -0.58
N VAL A 183 -0.01 3.23 -0.11
CA VAL A 183 -0.15 2.50 1.16
C VAL A 183 0.77 3.14 2.20
N ASP A 184 0.21 3.53 3.36
CA ASP A 184 1.00 4.05 4.49
C ASP A 184 1.74 2.93 5.22
N GLY A 185 2.76 3.31 5.96
CA GLY A 185 3.63 2.44 6.73
C GLY A 185 2.95 1.71 7.89
N VAL A 186 3.73 1.08 8.72
CA VAL A 186 3.25 0.23 9.82
C VAL A 186 2.98 1.01 11.11
N GLU A 187 2.14 0.42 11.97
CA GLU A 187 2.05 0.78 13.38
C GLU A 187 2.71 -0.35 14.21
N PRO A 188 3.83 -0.06 14.90
CA PRO A 188 4.61 -1.10 15.59
C PRO A 188 3.97 -1.57 16.91
N GLU A 189 3.07 -0.79 17.51
CA GLU A 189 2.38 -1.15 18.76
C GLU A 189 1.21 -2.11 18.47
N ILE A 190 1.52 -3.38 18.22
CA ILE A 190 0.57 -4.41 17.77
C ILE A 190 -0.63 -4.57 18.71
N ASP A 191 -0.42 -4.44 20.01
CA ASP A 191 -1.44 -4.64 21.03
C ASP A 191 -2.21 -3.34 21.39
N ASN A 192 -1.85 -2.21 20.77
CA ASN A 192 -2.51 -0.92 20.95
C ASN A 192 -3.49 -0.63 19.81
N GLU A 193 -4.75 -1.05 20.00
CA GLU A 193 -5.81 -0.84 19.00
C GLU A 193 -6.06 0.64 18.70
N ALA A 194 -6.00 1.50 19.73
CA ALA A 194 -6.20 2.94 19.55
C ALA A 194 -5.08 3.57 18.71
N ALA A 195 -3.82 3.16 18.90
CA ALA A 195 -2.70 3.59 18.09
C ALA A 195 -2.88 3.16 16.63
N THR A 196 -3.21 1.87 16.41
CA THR A 196 -3.47 1.33 15.06
C THR A 196 -4.57 2.09 14.33
N LEU A 197 -5.73 2.28 14.98
CA LEU A 197 -6.86 2.99 14.39
C LEU A 197 -6.56 4.47 14.15
N GLY A 198 -5.89 5.13 15.10
CA GLY A 198 -5.46 6.52 14.98
C GLY A 198 -4.49 6.74 13.82
N ALA A 199 -3.47 5.87 13.69
CA ALA A 199 -2.51 5.90 12.59
C ALA A 199 -3.19 5.68 11.23
N ALA A 200 -4.13 4.72 11.13
CA ALA A 200 -4.85 4.45 9.90
C ALA A 200 -5.76 5.64 9.49
N ARG A 201 -6.45 6.27 10.44
CA ARG A 201 -7.28 7.47 10.19
C ARG A 201 -6.45 8.66 9.73
N ARG A 202 -5.27 8.89 10.34
CA ARG A 202 -4.34 9.94 9.89
C ARG A 202 -3.88 9.70 8.46
N ALA A 203 -3.54 8.46 8.12
CA ALA A 203 -3.15 8.08 6.77
C ALA A 203 -4.28 8.34 5.76
N ALA A 204 -5.51 7.91 6.07
CA ALA A 204 -6.68 8.16 5.22
C ALA A 204 -6.93 9.67 5.02
N ALA A 205 -6.83 10.48 6.08
CA ALA A 205 -6.98 11.93 6.02
C ALA A 205 -5.91 12.61 5.13
N LEU A 206 -4.73 12.01 4.99
CA LEU A 206 -3.65 12.50 4.12
C LEU A 206 -3.79 12.03 2.66
N GLY A 207 -4.73 11.13 2.35
CA GLY A 207 -4.98 10.64 0.98
C GLY A 207 -4.34 9.29 0.66
N PHE A 208 -3.81 8.58 1.65
CA PHE A 208 -3.50 7.17 1.50
C PHE A 208 -4.78 6.36 1.34
N THR A 209 -4.70 5.20 0.70
CA THR A 209 -5.86 4.33 0.48
C THR A 209 -5.65 2.93 1.06
N GLY A 210 -4.62 2.74 1.86
CA GLY A 210 -4.33 1.51 2.58
C GLY A 210 -3.18 1.69 3.56
N LYS A 211 -2.93 0.66 4.36
CA LYS A 211 -1.86 0.62 5.37
C LYS A 211 -1.24 -0.76 5.47
N LEU A 212 0.07 -0.78 5.72
CA LEU A 212 0.84 -1.99 6.03
C LEU A 212 0.49 -2.47 7.45
N CYS A 213 0.28 -3.77 7.60
CA CYS A 213 -0.02 -4.42 8.87
C CYS A 213 1.09 -5.41 9.25
N LEU A 214 1.49 -5.43 10.51
CA LEU A 214 2.46 -6.38 11.07
C LEU A 214 1.79 -7.60 11.70
N HIS A 215 0.51 -7.49 12.05
CA HIS A 215 -0.22 -8.54 12.74
C HIS A 215 -1.68 -8.63 12.29
N PRO A 216 -2.28 -9.84 12.23
CA PRO A 216 -3.69 -10.00 11.85
C PRO A 216 -4.69 -9.18 12.67
N ARG A 217 -4.42 -8.91 13.96
CA ARG A 217 -5.27 -8.06 14.80
C ARG A 217 -5.46 -6.63 14.28
N GLN A 218 -4.50 -6.11 13.53
CA GLN A 218 -4.56 -4.76 12.96
C GLN A 218 -5.47 -4.68 11.74
N VAL A 219 -5.71 -5.80 11.04
CA VAL A 219 -6.38 -5.83 9.74
C VAL A 219 -7.79 -5.21 9.80
N ALA A 220 -8.63 -5.64 10.74
CA ALA A 220 -10.00 -5.13 10.87
C ALA A 220 -10.02 -3.62 11.21
N LEU A 221 -9.14 -3.17 12.10
CA LEU A 221 -9.02 -1.76 12.50
C LEU A 221 -8.56 -0.88 11.33
N VAL A 222 -7.55 -1.33 10.60
CA VAL A 222 -7.06 -0.62 9.41
C VAL A 222 -8.16 -0.55 8.36
N ARG A 223 -8.81 -1.68 8.05
CA ARG A 223 -9.91 -1.72 7.08
C ARG A 223 -11.01 -0.71 7.43
N SER A 224 -11.45 -0.67 8.70
CA SER A 224 -12.50 0.26 9.14
C SER A 224 -12.12 1.74 8.93
N ALA A 225 -10.83 2.09 9.07
CA ALA A 225 -10.36 3.46 8.87
C ALA A 225 -10.37 3.92 7.39
N PHE A 226 -10.31 2.97 6.45
CA PHE A 226 -10.35 3.24 5.00
C PHE A 226 -11.73 2.92 4.38
N THR A 227 -12.70 2.53 5.19
CA THR A 227 -14.08 2.32 4.74
C THR A 227 -14.88 3.58 5.09
N PRO A 228 -15.66 4.14 4.15
CA PRO A 228 -16.53 5.25 4.45
C PRO A 228 -17.49 4.91 5.60
N SER A 229 -17.76 5.87 6.45
CA SER A 229 -18.79 5.76 7.47
C SER A 229 -20.19 5.81 6.86
N ASP A 230 -21.20 5.30 7.57
CA ASP A 230 -22.61 5.37 7.14
C ASP A 230 -23.01 6.83 6.88
N GLY A 231 -22.56 7.77 7.70
CA GLY A 231 -22.84 9.19 7.52
C GLY A 231 -22.23 9.79 6.24
N GLU A 232 -21.01 9.38 5.86
CA GLU A 232 -20.37 9.77 4.61
C GLU A 232 -21.08 9.16 3.41
N LEU A 233 -21.50 7.92 3.51
CA LEU A 233 -22.28 7.25 2.47
C LEU A 233 -23.65 7.91 2.26
N ASP A 234 -24.36 8.18 3.34
CA ASP A 234 -25.66 8.86 3.28
C ASP A 234 -25.56 10.27 2.69
N TRP A 235 -24.51 11.02 3.07
CA TRP A 235 -24.22 12.31 2.47
C TRP A 235 -23.94 12.17 0.98
N ALA A 236 -23.07 11.22 0.59
CA ALA A 236 -22.69 11.02 -0.80
C ALA A 236 -23.89 10.63 -1.67
N ARG A 237 -24.77 9.74 -1.19
CA ARG A 237 -26.01 9.37 -1.91
C ARG A 237 -26.93 10.57 -2.10
N ARG A 238 -27.21 11.37 -1.03
CA ARG A 238 -28.03 12.59 -1.15
C ARG A 238 -27.45 13.58 -2.15
N VAL A 239 -26.12 13.75 -2.17
CA VAL A 239 -25.44 14.62 -3.15
C VAL A 239 -25.66 14.12 -4.57
N LEU A 240 -25.51 12.82 -4.81
CA LEU A 240 -25.71 12.22 -6.15
C LEU A 240 -27.17 12.34 -6.60
N ASP A 241 -28.14 12.07 -5.73
CA ASP A 241 -29.57 12.16 -6.03
C ASP A 241 -29.99 13.59 -6.42
N VAL A 242 -29.57 14.59 -5.66
CA VAL A 242 -29.89 16.00 -5.96
C VAL A 242 -29.19 16.46 -7.25
N ALA A 243 -27.95 16.03 -7.48
CA ALA A 243 -27.19 16.40 -8.67
C ALA A 243 -27.76 15.78 -9.95
N ALA A 244 -28.39 14.60 -9.89
CA ALA A 244 -29.02 13.95 -11.04
C ALA A 244 -30.12 14.82 -11.68
N GLY A 245 -30.83 15.63 -10.88
CA GLY A 245 -31.84 16.56 -11.36
C GLY A 245 -31.36 17.93 -11.82
N SER A 246 -30.05 18.25 -11.67
CA SER A 246 -29.53 19.61 -11.82
C SER A 246 -28.94 19.97 -13.19
N ALA A 247 -28.92 19.06 -14.12
CA ALA A 247 -28.27 19.22 -15.45
C ALA A 247 -26.82 19.74 -15.36
N GLY A 248 -26.11 19.42 -14.27
CA GLY A 248 -24.71 19.81 -14.05
C GLY A 248 -24.50 21.19 -13.42
N ALA A 249 -25.57 21.89 -13.05
CA ALA A 249 -25.46 23.14 -12.29
C ALA A 249 -25.08 22.86 -10.82
N ALA A 250 -24.41 23.85 -10.18
CA ALA A 250 -24.16 23.78 -8.75
C ALA A 250 -25.48 23.77 -7.98
N VAL A 251 -25.60 22.85 -7.00
CA VAL A 251 -26.77 22.66 -6.16
C VAL A 251 -26.43 22.84 -4.68
N ARG A 252 -27.46 23.01 -3.84
CA ARG A 252 -27.29 23.08 -2.40
C ARG A 252 -27.86 21.83 -1.74
N VAL A 253 -27.01 21.15 -0.94
CA VAL A 253 -27.38 19.95 -0.17
C VAL A 253 -26.93 20.16 1.28
N ASP A 254 -27.82 19.99 2.25
CA ASP A 254 -27.56 20.13 3.69
C ASP A 254 -26.84 21.44 4.09
N GLY A 255 -27.10 22.53 3.35
CA GLY A 255 -26.47 23.81 3.58
C GLY A 255 -25.13 24.05 2.88
N GLU A 256 -24.54 23.02 2.26
CA GLU A 256 -23.31 23.11 1.49
C GLU A 256 -23.58 23.37 0.00
N MET A 257 -22.65 24.09 -0.65
CA MET A 257 -22.63 24.21 -2.10
C MET A 257 -21.95 22.96 -2.69
N ILE A 258 -22.67 22.26 -3.55
CA ILE A 258 -22.17 21.09 -4.28
C ILE A 258 -21.82 21.53 -5.69
N ASP A 259 -20.56 21.65 -5.92
CA ASP A 259 -19.94 21.87 -7.22
C ASP A 259 -19.31 20.57 -7.75
N ARG A 260 -18.65 20.67 -8.90
CA ARG A 260 -18.02 19.49 -9.54
C ARG A 260 -17.03 18.74 -8.62
N PRO A 261 -16.09 19.38 -7.87
CA PRO A 261 -15.22 18.70 -6.92
C PRO A 261 -15.97 17.90 -5.84
N ARG A 262 -17.03 18.50 -5.27
CA ARG A 262 -17.86 17.84 -4.24
C ARG A 262 -18.65 16.67 -4.81
N LEU A 263 -19.14 16.77 -6.04
CA LEU A 263 -19.82 15.69 -6.74
C LEU A 263 -18.87 14.52 -7.02
N GLU A 264 -17.64 14.80 -7.47
CA GLU A 264 -16.63 13.76 -7.67
C GLU A 264 -16.21 13.10 -6.36
N LEU A 265 -16.17 13.84 -5.24
CA LEU A 265 -15.94 13.27 -3.92
C LEU A 265 -17.06 12.29 -3.55
N ALA A 266 -18.31 12.67 -3.74
CA ALA A 266 -19.46 11.81 -3.45
C ALA A 266 -19.41 10.50 -4.25
N ARG A 267 -19.10 10.56 -5.56
CA ARG A 267 -18.90 9.37 -6.39
C ARG A 267 -17.82 8.45 -5.83
N ARG A 268 -16.65 9.00 -5.49
CA ARG A 268 -15.55 8.21 -4.92
C ARG A 268 -15.91 7.53 -3.60
N ILE A 269 -16.72 8.17 -2.77
CA ILE A 269 -17.19 7.58 -1.51
C ILE A 269 -18.07 6.36 -1.81
N VAL A 270 -19.05 6.48 -2.71
CA VAL A 270 -19.92 5.37 -3.10
C VAL A 270 -19.14 4.25 -3.77
N ASP A 271 -18.29 4.56 -4.75
CA ASP A 271 -17.43 3.58 -5.44
C ASP A 271 -16.54 2.82 -4.44
N SER A 272 -16.00 3.51 -3.42
CA SER A 272 -15.13 2.89 -2.42
C SER A 272 -15.86 1.95 -1.46
N ALA A 273 -17.17 2.09 -1.33
CA ALA A 273 -17.99 1.17 -0.54
C ALA A 273 -18.30 -0.14 -1.28
N GLY A 274 -18.02 -0.22 -2.58
CA GLY A 274 -18.36 -1.38 -3.43
C GLY A 274 -19.84 -1.41 -3.81
N GLU A 275 -20.54 -0.28 -3.70
CA GLU A 275 -21.92 -0.12 -4.13
C GLU A 275 -21.95 0.35 -5.60
N GLU A 276 -22.74 -0.30 -6.44
CA GLU A 276 -23.03 0.24 -7.76
C GLU A 276 -23.84 1.54 -7.60
N PRO A 277 -23.52 2.61 -8.35
CA PRO A 277 -24.34 3.80 -8.37
C PRO A 277 -25.74 3.43 -8.89
N ALA A 278 -26.77 3.83 -8.16
CA ALA A 278 -28.16 3.59 -8.49
C ALA A 278 -28.59 4.27 -9.80
#